data_7c95fa0fbb4f4b5164be3628c7bcca82
#
_entry.id   7c95fa0fbb4f4b5164be3628c7bcca82
#
_cell.length_a   1.000
_cell.length_b   1.000
_cell.length_c   1.000
_cell.angle_alpha   90.00
_cell.angle_beta   90.00
_cell.angle_gamma   90.00
#
_symmetry.space_group_name_H-M   'P 1'
#
loop_
_entity.id
_entity.type
_entity.pdbx_description
1 polymer ?
#
loop_
_entity_poly.entity_id
_entity_poly.type
_entity_poly.pdbx_seq_one_letter_code
_entity_poly.pdbx_strand_id
1 'polypeptide(L)'
;NLLIPIAGRGKRFIDAGYKVPKQFIRIGKKQLIDISIDCFDINDCNLIFVVRDDQISNFNIDKMLKLKYGEDITIVVSDGMTDGSVSSCLLAEEHINNNIPLFIHTLDIEFAPVVHPKQICQSDSDGLLLTFKSNSSNYSYALLDGENNVIRTAEKKVISDQACVGIYYFKTGKLFCENAKEMIERNIRTNNEFYISPLYNILIEKNLTIKTKSVEKMHIFGTPKEFEFYKNNVVKKIGDKPIGLCSDHSGVKTKEKFKKILKSQSIDFIDYGTTLDNDCDYKYFIEQAITGKKDG
;
A
#
# COMPACT_ATOMS: atom_id res chain seq x y z
N ASN A 1 7.27 1.27 13.83
CA ASN A 1 7.40 2.22 12.70
C ASN A 1 6.93 1.54 11.42
N LEU A 2 6.14 2.25 10.61
CA LEU A 2 5.80 1.85 9.25
C LEU A 2 6.38 2.89 8.28
N LEU A 3 7.45 2.51 7.58
CA LEU A 3 8.14 3.35 6.61
C LEU A 3 7.62 3.06 5.20
N ILE A 4 7.22 4.12 4.51
CA ILE A 4 6.59 4.06 3.18
C ILE A 4 7.38 4.93 2.21
N PRO A 5 8.38 4.37 1.48
CA PRO A 5 9.16 5.12 0.52
C PRO A 5 8.39 5.31 -0.79
N ILE A 6 7.92 6.52 -1.04
CA ILE A 6 7.20 6.91 -2.28
C ILE A 6 7.97 7.93 -3.13
N ALA A 7 9.27 8.07 -2.87
CA ALA A 7 10.15 8.96 -3.63
C ALA A 7 10.49 8.48 -5.05
N GLY A 8 10.03 7.31 -5.47
CA GLY A 8 10.25 6.77 -6.81
C GLY A 8 9.64 7.63 -7.92
N ARG A 9 10.29 7.72 -9.10
CA ARG A 9 9.80 8.52 -10.25
C ARG A 9 8.48 8.04 -10.81
N GLY A 10 8.19 6.74 -10.71
CA GLY A 10 7.04 6.16 -11.42
C GLY A 10 7.15 6.30 -12.95
N LYS A 11 8.37 6.32 -13.51
CA LYS A 11 8.66 6.62 -14.92
C LYS A 11 7.74 5.88 -15.90
N ARG A 12 7.47 4.60 -15.67
CA ARG A 12 6.61 3.79 -16.53
C ARG A 12 5.18 4.36 -16.64
N PHE A 13 4.65 4.93 -15.55
CA PHE A 13 3.33 5.58 -15.55
C PHE A 13 3.38 6.94 -16.24
N ILE A 14 4.44 7.71 -16.06
CA ILE A 14 4.65 8.98 -16.77
C ILE A 14 4.73 8.73 -18.28
N ASP A 15 5.53 7.75 -18.71
CA ASP A 15 5.68 7.35 -20.11
C ASP A 15 4.36 6.84 -20.71
N ALA A 16 3.48 6.26 -19.90
CA ALA A 16 2.12 5.85 -20.26
C ALA A 16 1.08 7.01 -20.21
N GLY A 17 1.53 8.25 -19.96
CA GLY A 17 0.70 9.45 -20.04
C GLY A 17 -0.03 9.84 -18.74
N TYR A 18 0.23 9.18 -17.63
CA TYR A 18 -0.35 9.56 -16.33
C TYR A 18 0.24 10.88 -15.84
N LYS A 19 -0.62 11.80 -15.37
CA LYS A 19 -0.25 13.18 -14.98
C LYS A 19 -0.06 13.37 -13.49
N VAL A 20 -0.33 12.35 -12.68
CA VAL A 20 -0.16 12.35 -11.22
C VAL A 20 0.85 11.28 -10.80
N PRO A 21 1.54 11.44 -9.66
CA PRO A 21 2.38 10.38 -9.14
C PRO A 21 1.58 9.08 -8.97
N LYS A 22 2.21 7.96 -9.29
CA LYS A 22 1.57 6.65 -9.38
C LYS A 22 0.69 6.31 -8.16
N GLN A 23 1.18 6.58 -6.97
CA GLN A 23 0.50 6.27 -5.71
C GLN A 23 -0.85 6.98 -5.55
N PHE A 24 -1.02 8.10 -6.25
CA PHE A 24 -2.23 8.93 -6.19
C PHE A 24 -3.15 8.74 -7.41
N ILE A 25 -2.83 7.80 -8.31
CA ILE A 25 -3.75 7.41 -9.38
C ILE A 25 -5.01 6.81 -8.75
N ARG A 26 -6.16 7.29 -9.21
CA ARG A 26 -7.46 6.82 -8.71
C ARG A 26 -7.96 5.60 -9.46
N ILE A 27 -8.62 4.73 -8.71
CA ILE A 27 -9.38 3.61 -9.21
C ILE A 27 -10.69 3.52 -8.41
N GLY A 28 -11.81 3.80 -9.04
CA GLY A 28 -13.06 4.00 -8.31
C GLY A 28 -12.92 5.14 -7.28
N LYS A 29 -13.27 4.85 -6.05
CA LYS A 29 -13.24 5.82 -4.93
C LYS A 29 -11.90 5.92 -4.21
N LYS A 30 -10.99 4.97 -4.43
CA LYS A 30 -9.68 4.89 -3.74
C LYS A 30 -8.53 5.34 -4.64
N GLN A 31 -7.43 5.72 -4.02
CA GLN A 31 -6.12 5.88 -4.68
C GLN A 31 -5.31 4.60 -4.49
N LEU A 32 -4.31 4.34 -5.33
CA LEU A 32 -3.46 3.14 -5.21
C LEU A 32 -2.79 3.04 -3.85
N ILE A 33 -2.38 4.16 -3.27
CA ILE A 33 -1.82 4.20 -1.90
C ILE A 33 -2.82 3.67 -0.85
N ASP A 34 -4.11 4.01 -0.97
CA ASP A 34 -5.14 3.54 -0.04
C ASP A 34 -5.29 2.03 -0.11
N ILE A 35 -5.39 1.53 -1.35
CA ILE A 35 -5.58 0.09 -1.61
C ILE A 35 -4.43 -0.71 -1.00
N SER A 36 -3.18 -0.23 -1.16
CA SER A 36 -2.02 -0.90 -0.61
C SER A 36 -1.94 -0.79 0.92
N ILE A 37 -2.22 0.38 1.49
CA ILE A 37 -2.15 0.58 2.95
C ILE A 37 -3.27 -0.19 3.65
N ASP A 38 -4.46 -0.30 3.06
CA ASP A 38 -5.59 -1.05 3.63
C ASP A 38 -5.29 -2.56 3.83
N CYS A 39 -4.22 -3.09 3.22
CA CYS A 39 -3.75 -4.45 3.45
C CYS A 39 -2.94 -4.60 4.76
N PHE A 40 -2.70 -3.49 5.47
CA PHE A 40 -1.87 -3.44 6.65
C PHE A 40 -2.58 -2.63 7.75
N ASP A 41 -2.68 -3.20 8.97
CA ASP A 41 -3.29 -2.50 10.10
C ASP A 41 -2.34 -1.43 10.62
N ILE A 42 -2.68 -0.18 10.39
CA ILE A 42 -1.85 0.98 10.73
C ILE A 42 -2.19 1.63 12.08
N ASN A 43 -3.21 1.15 12.81
CA ASN A 43 -3.76 1.84 13.98
C ASN A 43 -2.74 2.14 15.08
N ASP A 44 -1.73 1.30 15.25
CA ASP A 44 -0.69 1.48 16.27
C ASP A 44 0.69 1.75 15.64
N CYS A 45 0.73 2.27 14.40
CA CYS A 45 1.95 2.52 13.67
C CYS A 45 2.32 4.00 13.63
N ASN A 46 3.58 4.32 13.88
CA ASN A 46 4.15 5.60 13.50
C ASN A 46 4.36 5.58 11.98
N LEU A 47 3.56 6.35 11.25
CA LEU A 47 3.63 6.43 9.79
C LEU A 47 4.73 7.40 9.37
N ILE A 48 5.66 6.93 8.54
CA ILE A 48 6.80 7.70 8.04
C ILE A 48 6.81 7.57 6.52
N PHE A 49 6.63 8.69 5.82
CA PHE A 49 6.65 8.73 4.36
C PHE A 49 7.94 9.38 3.87
N VAL A 50 8.61 8.76 2.90
CA VAL A 50 9.71 9.41 2.18
C VAL A 50 9.18 9.86 0.82
N VAL A 51 9.17 11.17 0.59
CA VAL A 51 8.67 11.81 -0.62
C VAL A 51 9.77 12.63 -1.29
N ARG A 52 9.60 13.00 -2.57
CA ARG A 52 10.51 13.97 -3.20
C ARG A 52 9.96 15.39 -3.08
N ASP A 53 10.87 16.36 -3.11
CA ASP A 53 10.58 17.79 -3.10
C ASP A 53 9.70 18.21 -4.30
N ASP A 54 9.95 17.66 -5.50
CA ASP A 54 9.14 17.94 -6.69
C ASP A 54 7.71 17.38 -6.60
N GLN A 55 7.49 16.31 -5.84
CA GLN A 55 6.15 15.80 -5.55
C GLN A 55 5.39 16.76 -4.62
N ILE A 56 6.05 17.35 -3.63
CA ILE A 56 5.46 18.36 -2.75
C ILE A 56 5.13 19.60 -3.56
N SER A 57 6.11 20.15 -4.30
CA SER A 57 5.98 21.40 -5.05
C SER A 57 4.91 21.33 -6.14
N ASN A 58 4.81 20.22 -6.86
CA ASN A 58 3.89 20.08 -7.99
C ASN A 58 2.51 19.53 -7.61
N PHE A 59 2.39 18.77 -6.53
CA PHE A 59 1.17 18.02 -6.21
C PHE A 59 0.68 18.20 -4.77
N ASN A 60 1.38 18.94 -3.90
CA ASN A 60 1.08 19.10 -2.47
C ASN A 60 0.91 17.75 -1.74
N ILE A 61 1.80 16.78 -2.03
CA ILE A 61 1.70 15.43 -1.51
C ILE A 61 1.73 15.39 0.01
N ASP A 62 2.53 16.24 0.64
CA ASP A 62 2.61 16.43 2.09
C ASP A 62 1.24 16.73 2.70
N LYS A 63 0.52 17.72 2.14
CA LYS A 63 -0.82 18.09 2.60
C LYS A 63 -1.83 16.98 2.35
N MET A 64 -1.73 16.30 1.20
CA MET A 64 -2.61 15.17 0.89
C MET A 64 -2.42 14.00 1.85
N LEU A 65 -1.19 13.68 2.20
CA LEU A 65 -0.88 12.60 3.16
C LEU A 65 -1.37 12.97 4.56
N LYS A 66 -1.10 14.19 5.03
CA LYS A 66 -1.59 14.67 6.33
C LYS A 66 -3.11 14.69 6.42
N LEU A 67 -3.80 15.19 5.39
CA LEU A 67 -5.27 15.17 5.34
C LEU A 67 -5.83 13.75 5.43
N LYS A 68 -5.12 12.76 4.92
CA LYS A 68 -5.58 11.37 4.82
C LYS A 68 -5.23 10.54 6.05
N TYR A 69 -4.03 10.68 6.57
CA TYR A 69 -3.48 9.82 7.63
C TYR A 69 -3.28 10.54 8.96
N GLY A 70 -3.60 11.84 9.04
CA GLY A 70 -3.46 12.66 10.24
C GLY A 70 -2.23 13.57 10.23
N GLU A 71 -2.24 14.58 11.10
CA GLU A 71 -1.13 15.55 11.21
C GLU A 71 0.13 14.94 11.86
N ASP A 72 -0.02 13.86 12.63
CA ASP A 72 1.07 13.22 13.39
C ASP A 72 1.99 12.35 12.54
N ILE A 73 1.75 12.25 11.22
CA ILE A 73 2.64 11.49 10.33
C ILE A 73 3.97 12.23 10.13
N THR A 74 5.03 11.47 9.99
CA THR A 74 6.35 12.01 9.61
C THR A 74 6.52 12.01 8.10
N ILE A 75 6.96 13.15 7.55
CA ILE A 75 7.28 13.30 6.13
C ILE A 75 8.75 13.66 5.99
N VAL A 76 9.51 12.77 5.38
CA VAL A 76 10.93 12.95 5.06
C VAL A 76 11.05 13.33 3.59
N VAL A 77 11.75 14.41 3.30
CA VAL A 77 11.88 14.95 1.94
C VAL A 77 13.23 14.57 1.35
N SER A 78 13.19 14.02 0.15
CA SER A 78 14.39 13.75 -0.66
C SER A 78 14.59 14.84 -1.70
N ASP A 79 15.79 15.39 -1.78
CA ASP A 79 16.17 16.43 -2.76
C ASP A 79 16.27 15.89 -4.21
N GLY A 80 15.89 14.64 -4.43
CA GLY A 80 15.93 14.02 -5.75
C GLY A 80 15.86 12.51 -5.72
N MET A 81 16.45 11.90 -6.73
CA MET A 81 16.47 10.44 -6.87
C MET A 81 17.58 9.84 -6.02
N THR A 82 17.25 8.73 -5.38
CA THR A 82 18.20 7.90 -4.63
C THR A 82 18.64 6.67 -5.44
N ASP A 83 19.71 6.02 -4.97
CA ASP A 83 20.30 4.81 -5.59
C ASP A 83 19.49 3.53 -5.30
N GLY A 84 18.20 3.63 -5.08
CA GLY A 84 17.32 2.49 -4.81
C GLY A 84 16.55 2.61 -3.49
N SER A 85 15.74 1.58 -3.21
CA SER A 85 14.80 1.60 -2.08
C SER A 85 15.50 1.65 -0.71
N VAL A 86 16.65 1.01 -0.53
CA VAL A 86 17.42 1.08 0.72
C VAL A 86 17.91 2.50 0.98
N SER A 87 18.47 3.16 -0.04
CA SER A 87 18.94 4.55 0.08
C SER A 87 17.78 5.51 0.37
N SER A 88 16.62 5.30 -0.25
CA SER A 88 15.40 6.07 0.07
C SER A 88 14.97 5.88 1.52
N CYS A 89 15.00 4.64 2.04
CA CYS A 89 14.62 4.36 3.43
C CYS A 89 15.60 4.98 4.43
N LEU A 90 16.90 5.01 4.13
CA LEU A 90 17.93 5.62 4.98
C LEU A 90 17.79 7.14 5.13
N LEU A 91 17.09 7.83 4.23
CA LEU A 91 16.77 9.25 4.43
C LEU A 91 15.94 9.49 5.71
N ALA A 92 15.19 8.46 6.14
CA ALA A 92 14.41 8.51 7.38
C ALA A 92 15.20 8.02 8.61
N GLU A 93 16.52 7.89 8.54
CA GLU A 93 17.33 7.29 9.60
C GLU A 93 17.08 7.91 10.98
N GLU A 94 17.01 9.22 11.10
CA GLU A 94 16.78 9.91 12.38
C GLU A 94 15.45 9.51 13.07
N HIS A 95 14.46 9.04 12.30
CA HIS A 95 13.16 8.61 12.80
C HIS A 95 13.08 7.09 13.05
N ILE A 96 13.89 6.30 12.36
CA ILE A 96 13.81 4.84 12.40
C ILE A 96 14.99 4.17 13.09
N ASN A 97 16.14 4.83 13.30
CA ASN A 97 17.32 4.26 13.94
C ASN A 97 17.14 4.14 15.47
N ASN A 98 16.23 3.26 15.86
CA ASN A 98 15.86 3.03 17.25
C ASN A 98 15.49 1.55 17.47
N ASN A 99 15.11 1.19 18.71
CA ASN A 99 14.76 -0.18 19.07
C ASN A 99 13.28 -0.54 18.79
N ILE A 100 12.54 0.33 18.10
CA ILE A 100 11.16 0.08 17.71
C ILE A 100 11.16 -0.83 16.47
N PRO A 101 10.25 -1.83 16.38
CA PRO A 101 10.07 -2.64 15.18
C PRO A 101 9.86 -1.78 13.93
N LEU A 102 10.48 -2.17 12.82
CA LEU A 102 10.36 -1.48 11.55
C LEU A 102 9.67 -2.35 10.51
N PHE A 103 8.62 -1.82 9.92
CA PHE A 103 8.03 -2.33 8.68
C PHE A 103 8.34 -1.37 7.55
N ILE A 104 8.72 -1.89 6.40
CA ILE A 104 8.86 -1.12 5.16
C ILE A 104 7.84 -1.63 4.17
N HIS A 105 6.98 -0.74 3.66
CA HIS A 105 5.92 -1.05 2.71
C HIS A 105 6.18 -0.34 1.38
N THR A 106 6.50 -1.10 0.33
CA THR A 106 6.83 -0.52 -0.98
C THR A 106 5.60 -0.17 -1.83
N LEU A 107 4.41 -0.39 -1.30
CA LEU A 107 3.13 -0.19 -1.99
C LEU A 107 3.01 -1.07 -3.27
N ASP A 108 2.23 -0.66 -4.26
CA ASP A 108 2.07 -1.33 -5.57
C ASP A 108 1.30 -2.65 -5.58
N ILE A 109 0.67 -2.99 -4.47
CA ILE A 109 0.05 -4.29 -4.23
C ILE A 109 -1.26 -4.16 -3.44
N GLU A 110 -2.14 -5.11 -3.66
CA GLU A 110 -3.26 -5.45 -2.80
C GLU A 110 -3.18 -6.94 -2.47
N PHE A 111 -3.43 -7.32 -1.23
CA PHE A 111 -3.46 -8.73 -0.81
C PHE A 111 -4.40 -8.95 0.37
N ALA A 112 -4.70 -10.19 0.68
CA ALA A 112 -5.47 -10.61 1.85
C ALA A 112 -4.80 -11.84 2.50
N PRO A 113 -5.05 -12.08 3.80
CA PRO A 113 -5.75 -11.23 4.76
C PRO A 113 -4.94 -9.98 5.15
N VAL A 114 -5.59 -9.02 5.81
CA VAL A 114 -4.92 -7.83 6.38
C VAL A 114 -3.82 -8.27 7.35
N VAL A 115 -2.66 -7.66 7.25
CA VAL A 115 -1.52 -7.92 8.14
C VAL A 115 -1.61 -7.05 9.38
N HIS A 116 -1.56 -7.70 10.55
CA HIS A 116 -1.52 -7.04 11.84
C HIS A 116 -0.07 -7.01 12.37
N PRO A 117 0.58 -5.84 12.48
CA PRO A 117 1.99 -5.72 12.91
C PRO A 117 2.27 -6.38 14.24
N LYS A 118 1.38 -6.25 15.22
CA LYS A 118 1.53 -6.86 16.55
C LYS A 118 1.74 -8.38 16.49
N GLN A 119 1.08 -9.08 15.57
CA GLN A 119 1.24 -10.53 15.41
C GLN A 119 2.62 -10.89 14.86
N ILE A 120 3.18 -10.06 13.99
CA ILE A 120 4.53 -10.25 13.44
C ILE A 120 5.59 -9.94 14.50
N CYS A 121 5.42 -8.84 15.24
CA CYS A 121 6.36 -8.44 16.31
C CYS A 121 6.46 -9.45 17.45
N GLN A 122 5.45 -10.31 17.63
CA GLN A 122 5.47 -11.41 18.61
C GLN A 122 6.26 -12.66 18.12
N SER A 123 6.67 -12.69 16.85
CA SER A 123 7.49 -13.79 16.33
C SER A 123 8.91 -13.69 16.87
N ASP A 124 9.49 -14.85 17.16
CA ASP A 124 10.90 -14.95 17.55
C ASP A 124 11.80 -14.93 16.28
N SER A 125 11.76 -13.82 15.56
CA SER A 125 12.55 -13.61 14.35
C SER A 125 13.14 -12.22 14.32
N ASP A 126 14.33 -12.08 13.75
CA ASP A 126 15.01 -10.79 13.58
C ASP A 126 14.52 -10.06 12.32
N GLY A 127 13.95 -10.81 11.39
CA GLY A 127 13.31 -10.27 10.20
C GLY A 127 12.24 -11.20 9.65
N LEU A 128 11.31 -10.62 8.86
CA LEU A 128 10.25 -11.40 8.21
C LEU A 128 9.92 -10.82 6.85
N LEU A 129 9.71 -11.70 5.88
CA LEU A 129 9.29 -11.38 4.53
C LEU A 129 7.86 -11.89 4.31
N LEU A 130 6.97 -11.02 3.85
CA LEU A 130 5.69 -11.50 3.33
C LEU A 130 5.90 -12.08 1.93
N THR A 131 5.34 -13.27 1.68
CA THR A 131 5.54 -14.00 0.42
C THR A 131 4.24 -14.49 -0.18
N PHE A 132 4.29 -14.78 -1.49
CA PHE A 132 3.23 -15.44 -2.25
C PHE A 132 3.84 -16.36 -3.30
N LYS A 133 3.04 -17.24 -3.86
CA LYS A 133 3.51 -18.18 -4.89
C LYS A 133 3.63 -17.51 -6.25
N SER A 134 4.83 -17.51 -6.83
CA SER A 134 5.10 -17.01 -8.18
C SER A 134 6.35 -17.65 -8.80
N ASN A 135 6.47 -17.52 -10.11
CA ASN A 135 7.66 -17.89 -10.90
C ASN A 135 8.10 -16.76 -11.85
N SER A 136 7.58 -15.55 -11.67
CA SER A 136 7.91 -14.40 -12.50
C SER A 136 9.20 -13.71 -12.04
N SER A 137 10.15 -13.50 -12.94
CA SER A 137 11.41 -12.77 -12.64
C SER A 137 11.23 -11.28 -12.30
N ASN A 138 10.00 -10.80 -12.22
CA ASN A 138 9.72 -9.41 -11.83
C ASN A 138 9.84 -9.15 -10.33
N TYR A 139 9.90 -10.20 -9.51
CA TYR A 139 9.87 -10.12 -8.05
C TYR A 139 11.20 -10.47 -7.40
N SER A 140 11.33 -10.11 -6.13
CA SER A 140 12.31 -10.70 -5.24
C SER A 140 11.82 -12.06 -4.76
N TYR A 141 12.72 -12.93 -4.34
CA TYR A 141 12.43 -14.29 -3.89
C TYR A 141 13.16 -14.63 -2.60
N ALA A 142 12.53 -15.44 -1.76
CA ALA A 142 13.12 -16.02 -0.57
C ALA A 142 13.26 -17.55 -0.74
N LEU A 143 14.48 -18.08 -0.56
CA LEU A 143 14.74 -19.50 -0.51
C LEU A 143 14.69 -19.96 0.95
N LEU A 144 13.92 -21.01 1.24
CA LEU A 144 13.71 -21.53 2.58
C LEU A 144 14.49 -22.84 2.79
N ASP A 145 14.85 -23.10 4.03
CA ASP A 145 15.28 -24.43 4.50
C ASP A 145 14.08 -25.32 4.86
N GLY A 146 14.36 -26.53 5.41
CA GLY A 146 13.32 -27.46 5.86
C GLY A 146 12.53 -27.01 7.09
N GLU A 147 12.95 -25.94 7.78
CA GLU A 147 12.33 -25.39 8.99
C GLU A 147 11.63 -24.04 8.73
N ASN A 148 11.45 -23.67 7.47
CA ASN A 148 10.90 -22.38 7.03
C ASN A 148 11.74 -21.16 7.44
N ASN A 149 13.05 -21.30 7.66
CA ASN A 149 13.93 -20.16 7.76
C ASN A 149 14.36 -19.73 6.36
N VAL A 150 14.49 -18.41 6.15
CA VAL A 150 15.05 -17.87 4.92
C VAL A 150 16.57 -18.04 4.96
N ILE A 151 17.10 -18.82 4.02
CA ILE A 151 18.55 -19.05 3.89
C ILE A 151 19.19 -18.20 2.79
N ARG A 152 18.38 -17.61 1.93
CA ARG A 152 18.84 -16.71 0.86
C ARG A 152 17.69 -15.89 0.30
N THR A 153 17.99 -14.66 -0.11
CA THR A 153 17.09 -13.83 -0.94
C THR A 153 17.76 -13.47 -2.27
N ALA A 154 16.94 -13.21 -3.29
CA ALA A 154 17.43 -12.69 -4.58
C ALA A 154 16.42 -11.72 -5.19
N GLU A 155 16.92 -10.61 -5.72
CA GLU A 155 16.13 -9.63 -6.44
C GLU A 155 16.06 -9.95 -7.92
N LYS A 156 14.86 -9.95 -8.50
CA LYS A 156 14.60 -10.20 -9.95
C LYS A 156 15.20 -11.49 -10.48
N LYS A 157 15.35 -12.47 -9.62
CA LYS A 157 15.87 -13.79 -9.96
C LYS A 157 15.08 -14.86 -9.23
N VAL A 158 14.43 -15.74 -9.96
CA VAL A 158 13.67 -16.87 -9.40
C VAL A 158 14.64 -17.90 -8.80
N ILE A 159 14.62 -18.04 -7.48
CA ILE A 159 15.42 -19.02 -6.72
C ILE A 159 14.55 -19.99 -5.92
N SER A 160 13.24 -19.77 -5.89
CA SER A 160 12.22 -20.58 -5.24
C SER A 160 10.87 -20.22 -5.82
N ASP A 161 9.77 -20.72 -5.25
CA ASP A 161 8.40 -20.27 -5.55
C ASP A 161 7.88 -19.20 -4.57
N GLN A 162 8.70 -18.76 -3.60
CA GLN A 162 8.34 -17.77 -2.58
C GLN A 162 8.73 -16.36 -3.03
N ALA A 163 7.87 -15.72 -3.80
CA ALA A 163 8.06 -14.34 -4.22
C ALA A 163 7.70 -13.36 -3.08
N CYS A 164 8.51 -12.32 -2.90
CA CYS A 164 8.27 -11.30 -1.87
C CYS A 164 7.17 -10.33 -2.29
N VAL A 165 6.29 -10.00 -1.34
CA VAL A 165 5.15 -9.08 -1.52
C VAL A 165 5.59 -7.61 -1.60
N GLY A 166 6.75 -7.26 -1.01
CA GLY A 166 7.19 -5.87 -0.89
C GLY A 166 6.86 -5.26 0.48
N ILE A 167 6.53 -6.09 1.45
CA ILE A 167 6.49 -5.74 2.87
C ILE A 167 7.60 -6.48 3.57
N TYR A 168 8.42 -5.70 4.28
CA TYR A 168 9.64 -6.15 4.92
C TYR A 168 9.61 -5.78 6.40
N TYR A 169 9.86 -6.74 7.28
CA TYR A 169 9.94 -6.54 8.71
C TYR A 169 11.36 -6.71 9.21
N PHE A 170 11.80 -5.79 10.06
CA PHE A 170 13.01 -5.84 10.85
C PHE A 170 12.65 -5.70 12.32
N LYS A 171 13.24 -6.52 13.19
CA LYS A 171 12.98 -6.53 14.63
C LYS A 171 13.17 -5.15 15.26
N THR A 172 14.10 -4.37 14.75
CA THR A 172 14.30 -2.97 15.12
C THR A 172 14.69 -2.12 13.91
N GLY A 173 14.35 -0.85 13.91
CA GLY A 173 14.82 0.08 12.89
C GLY A 173 16.34 0.24 12.90
N LYS A 174 16.96 0.14 14.07
CA LYS A 174 18.42 0.12 14.21
C LYS A 174 19.06 -1.03 13.42
N LEU A 175 18.49 -2.24 13.51
CA LEU A 175 18.95 -3.40 12.75
C LEU A 175 18.92 -3.13 11.24
N PHE A 176 17.85 -2.51 10.73
CA PHE A 176 17.79 -2.10 9.33
C PHE A 176 18.88 -1.08 8.99
N CYS A 177 19.02 0.02 9.76
CA CYS A 177 19.96 1.10 9.45
C CYS A 177 21.43 0.64 9.41
N GLU A 178 21.83 -0.18 10.38
CA GLU A 178 23.20 -0.73 10.44
C GLU A 178 23.51 -1.60 9.22
N ASN A 179 22.62 -2.51 8.86
CA ASN A 179 22.84 -3.42 7.74
C ASN A 179 22.62 -2.75 6.38
N ALA A 180 21.78 -1.72 6.31
CA ALA A 180 21.63 -0.89 5.11
C ALA A 180 22.92 -0.10 4.80
N LYS A 181 23.56 0.47 5.81
CA LYS A 181 24.87 1.14 5.66
C LYS A 181 25.95 0.16 5.20
N GLU A 182 26.01 -1.01 5.82
CA GLU A 182 26.94 -2.08 5.41
C GLU A 182 26.70 -2.51 3.96
N MET A 183 25.42 -2.65 3.54
CA MET A 183 25.09 -2.96 2.15
C MET A 183 25.65 -1.93 1.17
N ILE A 184 25.56 -0.63 1.53
CA ILE A 184 26.07 0.48 0.71
C ILE A 184 27.60 0.45 0.69
N GLU A 185 28.26 0.28 1.84
CA GLU A 185 29.73 0.18 1.97
C GLU A 185 30.28 -0.99 1.15
N ARG A 186 29.63 -2.16 1.22
CA ARG A 186 29.97 -3.36 0.43
C ARG A 186 29.55 -3.25 -1.04
N ASN A 187 28.84 -2.19 -1.44
CA ASN A 187 28.31 -1.93 -2.77
C ASN A 187 27.49 -3.10 -3.34
N ILE A 188 26.64 -3.73 -2.51
CA ILE A 188 25.81 -4.87 -2.90
C ILE A 188 24.58 -4.35 -3.67
N ARG A 189 24.64 -4.37 -4.99
CA ARG A 189 23.61 -3.84 -5.89
C ARG A 189 22.97 -4.92 -6.76
N THR A 190 21.73 -4.68 -7.17
CA THR A 190 21.07 -5.40 -8.25
C THR A 190 20.62 -4.37 -9.29
N ASN A 191 20.98 -4.53 -10.56
CA ASN A 191 20.69 -3.57 -11.65
C ASN A 191 21.05 -2.11 -11.27
N ASN A 192 22.21 -1.91 -10.62
CA ASN A 192 22.73 -0.64 -10.14
C ASN A 192 21.93 0.05 -9.02
N GLU A 193 20.98 -0.64 -8.40
CA GLU A 193 20.16 -0.11 -7.30
C GLU A 193 20.34 -0.95 -6.02
N PHE A 194 20.16 -0.31 -4.85
CA PHE A 194 20.11 -0.96 -3.55
C PHE A 194 18.67 -1.36 -3.21
N TYR A 195 18.34 -2.64 -3.38
CA TYR A 195 17.03 -3.20 -3.05
C TYR A 195 16.98 -3.74 -1.62
N ILE A 196 15.78 -3.74 -1.02
CA ILE A 196 15.61 -4.19 0.38
C ILE A 196 15.76 -5.71 0.50
N SER A 197 15.24 -6.50 -0.44
CA SER A 197 15.30 -7.96 -0.34
C SER A 197 16.72 -8.50 -0.20
N PRO A 198 17.75 -8.10 -0.99
CA PRO A 198 19.11 -8.59 -0.81
C PRO A 198 19.77 -8.22 0.51
N LEU A 199 19.28 -7.19 1.22
CA LEU A 199 19.80 -6.80 2.53
C LEU A 199 19.65 -7.94 3.55
N TYR A 200 18.60 -8.74 3.42
CA TYR A 200 18.41 -9.90 4.30
C TYR A 200 19.53 -10.94 4.22
N ASN A 201 20.28 -11.01 3.11
CA ASN A 201 21.43 -11.90 3.03
C ASN A 201 22.53 -11.47 4.01
N ILE A 202 22.69 -10.17 4.27
CA ILE A 202 23.64 -9.66 5.29
C ILE A 202 23.20 -10.10 6.70
N LEU A 203 21.89 -10.07 6.98
CA LEU A 203 21.37 -10.56 8.26
C LEU A 203 21.60 -12.06 8.41
N ILE A 204 21.37 -12.83 7.34
CA ILE A 204 21.61 -14.28 7.30
C ILE A 204 23.11 -14.60 7.51
N GLU A 205 24.02 -13.87 6.88
CA GLU A 205 25.48 -13.97 7.10
C GLU A 205 25.87 -13.77 8.58
N LYS A 206 25.08 -12.98 9.32
CA LYS A 206 25.24 -12.72 10.76
C LYS A 206 24.51 -13.73 11.66
N ASN A 207 23.99 -14.83 11.10
CA ASN A 207 23.21 -15.87 11.78
C ASN A 207 21.92 -15.35 12.45
N LEU A 208 21.33 -14.27 11.90
CA LEU A 208 20.03 -13.79 12.36
C LEU A 208 18.91 -14.60 11.74
N THR A 209 17.83 -14.81 12.50
CA THR A 209 16.68 -15.63 12.08
C THR A 209 15.72 -14.84 11.24
N ILE A 210 15.57 -15.22 9.98
CA ILE A 210 14.62 -14.62 9.04
C ILE A 210 13.52 -15.62 8.71
N LYS A 211 12.26 -15.21 8.83
CA LYS A 211 11.09 -16.05 8.56
C LYS A 211 10.28 -15.51 7.37
N THR A 212 9.33 -16.31 6.92
CA THR A 212 8.32 -15.87 5.93
C THR A 212 6.91 -16.02 6.48
N LYS A 213 5.99 -15.21 5.97
CA LYS A 213 4.55 -15.36 6.15
C LYS A 213 3.87 -15.22 4.80
N SER A 214 3.13 -16.25 4.38
CA SER A 214 2.42 -16.22 3.11
C SER A 214 1.18 -15.35 3.18
N VAL A 215 0.88 -14.66 2.06
CA VAL A 215 -0.38 -13.97 1.82
C VAL A 215 -1.15 -14.63 0.69
N GLU A 216 -2.46 -14.36 0.66
CA GLU A 216 -3.37 -14.86 -0.36
C GLU A 216 -3.89 -13.71 -1.22
N LYS A 217 -4.57 -14.03 -2.32
CA LYS A 217 -5.30 -13.08 -3.19
C LYS A 217 -4.49 -11.83 -3.51
N MET A 218 -3.27 -12.02 -3.99
CA MET A 218 -2.40 -10.91 -4.32
C MET A 218 -2.73 -10.32 -5.69
N HIS A 219 -2.86 -9.01 -5.74
CA HIS A 219 -2.99 -8.21 -6.96
C HIS A 219 -1.88 -7.17 -7.02
N ILE A 220 -1.27 -7.02 -8.20
CA ILE A 220 -0.13 -6.15 -8.42
C ILE A 220 -0.52 -5.06 -9.39
N PHE A 221 -0.07 -3.84 -9.14
CA PHE A 221 -0.26 -2.68 -10.00
C PHE A 221 0.99 -1.78 -10.08
N GLY A 222 2.16 -2.44 -10.05
CA GLY A 222 3.47 -1.80 -10.13
C GLY A 222 3.82 -1.23 -11.50
N THR A 223 3.13 -1.68 -12.55
CA THR A 223 3.28 -1.19 -13.93
C THR A 223 1.93 -0.79 -14.52
N PRO A 224 1.89 0.08 -15.57
CA PRO A 224 0.64 0.44 -16.25
C PRO A 224 -0.15 -0.77 -16.74
N LYS A 225 0.53 -1.81 -17.25
CA LYS A 225 -0.11 -3.04 -17.73
C LYS A 225 -0.79 -3.81 -16.58
N GLU A 226 -0.10 -3.98 -15.46
CA GLU A 226 -0.65 -4.63 -14.25
C GLU A 226 -1.80 -3.82 -13.68
N PHE A 227 -1.66 -2.48 -13.64
CA PHE A 227 -2.71 -1.57 -13.19
C PHE A 227 -3.97 -1.68 -14.05
N GLU A 228 -3.86 -1.65 -15.38
CA GLU A 228 -5.02 -1.81 -16.28
C GLU A 228 -5.65 -3.21 -16.13
N PHE A 229 -4.84 -4.25 -15.94
CA PHE A 229 -5.35 -5.59 -15.64
C PHE A 229 -6.14 -5.60 -14.32
N TYR A 230 -5.58 -5.02 -13.26
CA TYR A 230 -6.22 -4.90 -11.94
C TYR A 230 -7.56 -4.15 -12.04
N LYS A 231 -7.55 -2.98 -12.69
CA LYS A 231 -8.74 -2.16 -12.92
C LYS A 231 -9.85 -2.91 -13.66
N ASN A 232 -9.49 -3.64 -14.72
CA ASN A 232 -10.47 -4.28 -15.59
C ASN A 232 -10.95 -5.65 -15.09
N ASN A 233 -10.15 -6.36 -14.31
CA ASN A 233 -10.45 -7.73 -13.92
C ASN A 233 -10.75 -7.91 -12.42
N VAL A 234 -10.28 -7.01 -11.58
CA VAL A 234 -10.52 -7.05 -10.14
C VAL A 234 -11.57 -6.02 -9.75
N VAL A 235 -11.30 -4.74 -9.96
CA VAL A 235 -12.20 -3.66 -9.54
C VAL A 235 -13.54 -3.69 -10.27
N LYS A 236 -13.55 -3.89 -11.59
CA LYS A 236 -14.81 -4.01 -12.35
C LYS A 236 -15.65 -5.24 -11.98
N LYS A 237 -15.00 -6.36 -11.57
CA LYS A 237 -15.72 -7.56 -11.12
C LYS A 237 -16.32 -7.43 -9.73
N ILE A 238 -15.67 -6.64 -8.86
CA ILE A 238 -16.22 -6.32 -7.54
C ILE A 238 -17.47 -5.42 -7.70
N GLY A 239 -17.61 -4.83 -8.89
CA GLY A 239 -18.69 -3.95 -9.31
C GLY A 239 -18.62 -2.63 -8.59
N ASP A 240 -18.64 -1.53 -9.33
CA ASP A 240 -19.10 -0.26 -8.78
C ASP A 240 -20.58 -0.44 -8.45
N LYS A 241 -20.85 -1.10 -7.30
CA LYS A 241 -22.22 -1.11 -6.80
C LYS A 241 -22.60 0.35 -6.60
N PRO A 242 -23.65 0.81 -7.24
CA PRO A 242 -24.09 2.19 -7.10
C PRO A 242 -24.33 2.49 -5.63
N ILE A 243 -24.04 3.72 -5.20
CA ILE A 243 -24.34 4.16 -3.84
C ILE A 243 -25.86 4.18 -3.69
N GLY A 244 -26.38 3.41 -2.73
CA GLY A 244 -27.77 3.54 -2.32
C GLY A 244 -27.98 4.85 -1.57
N LEU A 245 -28.81 5.74 -2.08
CA LEU A 245 -29.26 6.94 -1.39
C LEU A 245 -30.67 6.74 -0.89
N CYS A 246 -30.90 6.95 0.39
CA CYS A 246 -32.23 6.96 0.95
C CYS A 246 -32.41 8.15 1.89
N SER A 247 -33.60 8.68 1.96
CA SER A 247 -34.04 9.68 2.94
C SER A 247 -35.55 9.66 3.08
N ASP A 248 -36.01 10.10 4.22
CA ASP A 248 -37.42 10.52 4.39
C ASP A 248 -37.63 11.93 3.79
N HIS A 249 -38.79 12.47 3.99
CA HIS A 249 -39.19 13.82 3.53
C HIS A 249 -38.26 14.93 4.05
N SER A 250 -37.76 14.83 5.30
CA SER A 250 -36.91 15.83 5.92
C SER A 250 -35.53 15.89 5.27
N GLY A 251 -35.04 14.77 4.76
CA GLY A 251 -33.72 14.61 4.13
C GLY A 251 -33.67 14.89 2.63
N VAL A 252 -34.79 15.12 1.94
CA VAL A 252 -34.85 15.27 0.49
C VAL A 252 -33.90 16.34 -0.05
N LYS A 253 -33.92 17.53 0.52
CA LYS A 253 -33.01 18.63 0.09
C LYS A 253 -31.54 18.30 0.22
N THR A 254 -31.18 17.60 1.29
CA THR A 254 -29.79 17.15 1.53
C THR A 254 -29.42 16.06 0.52
N LYS A 255 -30.29 15.08 0.31
CA LYS A 255 -30.09 14.02 -0.68
C LYS A 255 -29.88 14.57 -2.09
N GLU A 256 -30.67 15.57 -2.52
CA GLU A 256 -30.48 16.20 -3.82
C GLU A 256 -29.14 16.93 -3.97
N LYS A 257 -28.59 17.53 -2.90
CA LYS A 257 -27.24 18.07 -2.90
C LYS A 257 -26.20 16.97 -3.09
N PHE A 258 -26.33 15.83 -2.37
CA PHE A 258 -25.44 14.68 -2.53
C PHE A 258 -25.49 14.11 -3.95
N LYS A 259 -26.68 13.97 -4.55
CA LYS A 259 -26.82 13.52 -5.95
C LYS A 259 -26.03 14.40 -6.92
N LYS A 260 -26.05 15.73 -6.73
CA LYS A 260 -25.27 16.66 -7.56
C LYS A 260 -23.77 16.42 -7.39
N ILE A 261 -23.30 16.21 -6.15
CA ILE A 261 -21.89 15.93 -5.87
C ILE A 261 -21.47 14.60 -6.51
N LEU A 262 -22.26 13.55 -6.33
CA LEU A 262 -21.95 12.22 -6.90
C LEU A 262 -21.90 12.28 -8.44
N LYS A 263 -22.85 12.98 -9.08
CA LYS A 263 -22.85 13.20 -10.53
C LYS A 263 -21.61 13.97 -11.01
N SER A 264 -21.20 15.01 -10.28
CA SER A 264 -20.00 15.79 -10.65
C SER A 264 -18.70 14.99 -10.52
N GLN A 265 -18.72 13.92 -9.74
CA GLN A 265 -17.60 13.00 -9.55
C GLN A 265 -17.73 11.70 -10.37
N SER A 266 -18.71 11.60 -11.26
CA SER A 266 -19.01 10.39 -12.06
C SER A 266 -19.19 9.13 -11.20
N ILE A 267 -19.81 9.29 -10.03
CA ILE A 267 -20.13 8.18 -9.11
C ILE A 267 -21.58 7.75 -9.34
N ASP A 268 -21.75 6.47 -9.68
CA ASP A 268 -23.09 5.90 -9.88
C ASP A 268 -23.85 5.76 -8.54
N PHE A 269 -25.14 6.07 -8.56
CA PHE A 269 -26.00 5.90 -7.40
C PHE A 269 -27.42 5.50 -7.79
N ILE A 270 -28.12 4.84 -6.86
CA ILE A 270 -29.55 4.54 -6.93
C ILE A 270 -30.23 5.31 -5.81
N ASP A 271 -31.26 6.06 -6.15
CA ASP A 271 -32.07 6.79 -5.19
C ASP A 271 -33.28 5.91 -4.76
N TYR A 272 -33.22 5.42 -3.52
CA TYR A 272 -34.27 4.62 -2.89
C TYR A 272 -35.18 5.47 -2.01
N GLY A 273 -34.85 6.72 -1.72
CA GLY A 273 -35.61 7.59 -0.83
C GLY A 273 -36.74 8.33 -1.54
N THR A 274 -37.63 8.91 -0.74
CA THR A 274 -38.71 9.76 -1.26
C THR A 274 -38.20 10.97 -2.03
N THR A 275 -38.97 11.40 -3.00
CA THR A 275 -38.82 12.68 -3.71
C THR A 275 -39.86 13.72 -3.27
N LEU A 276 -40.81 13.32 -2.41
CA LEU A 276 -41.94 14.12 -1.96
C LEU A 276 -41.66 14.70 -0.57
N ASP A 277 -42.22 15.88 -0.29
CA ASP A 277 -42.18 16.54 1.01
C ASP A 277 -43.28 16.01 1.98
N ASN A 278 -43.88 14.86 1.66
CA ASN A 278 -44.87 14.24 2.49
C ASN A 278 -44.32 13.33 3.56
N ASP A 279 -44.98 13.23 4.68
CA ASP A 279 -44.59 12.38 5.79
C ASP A 279 -44.47 10.91 5.34
N CYS A 280 -43.33 10.27 5.63
CA CYS A 280 -43.06 8.90 5.19
C CYS A 280 -42.06 8.20 6.14
N ASP A 281 -42.18 6.87 6.27
CA ASP A 281 -41.34 6.08 7.14
C ASP A 281 -39.95 5.84 6.48
N TYR A 282 -38.90 6.34 7.12
CA TYR A 282 -37.52 6.18 6.65
C TYR A 282 -37.06 4.71 6.65
N LYS A 283 -37.61 3.86 7.50
CA LYS A 283 -37.24 2.42 7.60
C LYS A 283 -37.54 1.69 6.29
N TYR A 284 -38.64 1.98 5.65
CA TYR A 284 -39.04 1.41 4.35
C TYR A 284 -37.94 1.67 3.30
N PHE A 285 -37.43 2.89 3.21
CA PHE A 285 -36.39 3.24 2.23
C PHE A 285 -35.01 2.63 2.55
N ILE A 286 -34.71 2.46 3.84
CA ILE A 286 -33.48 1.77 4.26
C ILE A 286 -33.54 0.29 3.87
N GLU A 287 -34.64 -0.39 4.09
CA GLU A 287 -34.82 -1.80 3.70
C GLU A 287 -34.70 -2.00 2.20
N GLN A 288 -35.26 -1.13 1.39
CA GLN A 288 -35.05 -1.14 -0.07
C GLN A 288 -33.57 -0.96 -0.45
N ALA A 289 -32.86 -0.02 0.18
CA ALA A 289 -31.47 0.22 -0.10
C ALA A 289 -30.57 -0.98 0.30
N ILE A 290 -30.89 -1.66 1.41
CA ILE A 290 -30.17 -2.85 1.89
C ILE A 290 -30.42 -4.05 0.98
N THR A 291 -31.65 -4.27 0.58
CA THR A 291 -32.06 -5.43 -0.25
C THR A 291 -31.72 -5.24 -1.72
N GLY A 292 -31.45 -3.99 -2.16
CA GLY A 292 -31.24 -3.64 -3.56
C GLY A 292 -32.50 -3.73 -4.40
N LYS A 293 -33.66 -3.83 -3.77
CA LYS A 293 -35.00 -3.88 -4.45
C LYS A 293 -35.65 -2.51 -4.34
N LYS A 294 -36.03 -1.96 -5.46
CA LYS A 294 -36.87 -0.77 -5.54
C LYS A 294 -38.24 -1.23 -5.97
N ASP A 295 -39.26 -1.01 -5.14
CA ASP A 295 -40.63 -1.22 -5.55
C ASP A 295 -40.99 -0.21 -6.66
N GLY A 296 -41.58 -0.70 -7.76
CA GLY A 296 -41.84 0.05 -8.97
C GLY A 296 -42.93 1.12 -8.83
#